data_4733ea900e6c5cbf3c2d160d83c60672
#
_entry.id   4733ea900e6c5cbf3c2d160d83c60672
#
_cell.length_a   1.000
_cell.length_b   1.000
_cell.length_c   1.000
_cell.angle_alpha   90.00
_cell.angle_beta   90.00
_cell.angle_gamma   90.00
#
_symmetry.space_group_name_H-M   'P 1'
#
loop_
_entity.id
_entity.type
_entity.pdbx_description
1 polymer ?
#
loop_
_entity_poly.entity_id
_entity_poly.type
_entity_poly.pdbx_seq_one_letter_code
_entity_poly.pdbx_strand_id
1 'polypeptide(L)'
;MKSLPIALLASASTVFAIPHQHNRYPTTRQPATKYLISFGDSYTSTSFNITGEKPSASNPLGNPPFPGWTSAGGANWIGDLVGTYNNSLLLSYNLAYGGATVNASLVAPYTPEVYSLIDQVVEFNEYLVPPPSFAPWSANNALFAIWQGVNDVGGSWYQTNPDALAAEILNQLFQQIELIYAGGARNFALLTVPPTDRSPYITQGENADYTVTHLKAAIASWNTQFTEKAAAFAAAHSDAVVKVVDTQPVFNEILDAGGDAADCWNADGVTCLWFNDYHPGLVIQDAVAQAVADAWGNFFVVA
;
A
#
# COMPACT_ATOMS: atom_id res chain seq x y z
N MET A 1 -17.85 9.70 105.72
CA MET A 1 -17.49 8.94 104.53
C MET A 1 -17.80 9.85 103.35
N LYS A 2 -16.75 10.42 102.74
CA LYS A 2 -16.90 11.41 101.64
C LYS A 2 -16.47 10.67 100.37
N SER A 3 -17.38 10.51 99.46
CA SER A 3 -17.12 9.96 98.10
C SER A 3 -16.64 11.10 97.18
N LEU A 4 -15.48 10.90 96.56
CA LEU A 4 -14.96 11.76 95.47
C LEU A 4 -15.53 11.28 94.11
N PRO A 5 -15.83 12.17 93.21
CA PRO A 5 -16.19 11.79 91.85
C PRO A 5 -14.94 11.63 90.95
N ILE A 6 -14.93 10.63 90.11
CA ILE A 6 -13.93 10.31 89.10
C ILE A 6 -14.29 11.15 87.83
N ALA A 7 -13.36 12.03 87.47
CA ALA A 7 -13.50 12.77 86.17
C ALA A 7 -12.96 11.92 85.03
N LEU A 8 -13.81 11.66 84.05
CA LEU A 8 -13.43 11.00 82.75
C LEU A 8 -12.85 12.05 81.76
N LEU A 9 -11.57 11.96 81.46
CA LEU A 9 -10.95 12.72 80.39
C LEU A 9 -11.26 12.01 79.06
N ALA A 10 -12.05 12.69 78.21
CA ALA A 10 -12.23 12.26 76.83
C ALA A 10 -11.08 12.84 75.95
N SER A 11 -10.21 12.00 75.47
CA SER A 11 -9.18 12.36 74.46
C SER A 11 -9.81 12.42 73.05
N ALA A 12 -9.90 13.59 72.48
CA ALA A 12 -10.30 13.78 71.08
C ALA A 12 -9.11 13.47 70.15
N SER A 13 -9.17 12.36 69.41
CA SER A 13 -8.22 12.04 68.38
C SER A 13 -8.60 12.77 67.08
N THR A 14 -7.83 13.78 66.71
CA THR A 14 -7.94 14.45 65.40
C THR A 14 -7.36 13.52 64.33
N VAL A 15 -8.23 12.98 63.48
CA VAL A 15 -7.82 12.25 62.27
C VAL A 15 -7.50 13.29 61.17
N PHE A 16 -6.22 13.43 60.86
CA PHE A 16 -5.79 14.17 59.69
C PHE A 16 -6.11 13.37 58.42
N ALA A 17 -7.04 13.80 57.61
CA ALA A 17 -7.30 13.28 56.27
C ALA A 17 -6.12 13.67 55.38
N ILE A 18 -5.31 12.67 54.98
CA ILE A 18 -4.28 12.82 53.96
C ILE A 18 -5.01 12.95 52.58
N PRO A 19 -4.80 14.01 51.82
CA PRO A 19 -5.39 14.10 50.51
C PRO A 19 -4.80 13.00 49.62
N HIS A 20 -5.62 12.09 49.12
CA HIS A 20 -5.24 11.14 48.11
C HIS A 20 -4.89 11.92 46.84
N GLN A 21 -3.60 12.07 46.56
CA GLN A 21 -3.15 12.47 45.24
C GLN A 21 -3.55 11.36 44.28
N HIS A 22 -4.54 11.60 43.45
CA HIS A 22 -4.78 10.80 42.28
C HIS A 22 -3.57 10.96 41.35
N ASN A 23 -2.64 10.02 41.44
CA ASN A 23 -1.66 9.80 40.38
C ASN A 23 -2.46 9.56 39.10
N ARG A 24 -2.63 10.61 38.29
CA ARG A 24 -3.03 10.46 36.89
C ARG A 24 -1.87 9.75 36.22
N TYR A 25 -1.96 8.41 36.10
CA TYR A 25 -1.12 7.68 35.16
C TYR A 25 -1.31 8.36 33.80
N PRO A 26 -0.23 8.69 33.09
CA PRO A 26 -0.38 9.17 31.74
C PRO A 26 -1.17 8.11 30.98
N THR A 27 -2.36 8.45 30.53
CA THR A 27 -3.09 7.61 29.60
C THR A 27 -2.18 7.48 28.38
N THR A 28 -1.57 6.32 28.18
CA THR A 28 -0.86 6.00 26.95
C THR A 28 -1.87 6.21 25.82
N ARG A 29 -1.70 7.31 25.10
CA ARG A 29 -2.54 7.63 23.97
C ARG A 29 -2.39 6.45 23.01
N GLN A 30 -3.43 5.68 22.80
CA GLN A 30 -3.41 4.63 21.77
C GLN A 30 -2.91 5.28 20.47
N PRO A 31 -1.97 4.63 19.77
CA PRO A 31 -1.52 5.16 18.48
C PRO A 31 -2.74 5.46 17.61
N ALA A 32 -2.73 6.62 16.97
CA ALA A 32 -3.86 7.01 16.11
C ALA A 32 -4.00 6.00 14.98
N THR A 33 -5.24 5.59 14.68
CA THR A 33 -5.54 4.73 13.52
C THR A 33 -5.07 5.42 12.24
N LYS A 34 -4.35 4.67 11.42
CA LYS A 34 -3.87 5.08 10.10
C LYS A 34 -4.62 4.32 9.00
N TYR A 35 -4.63 4.88 7.83
CA TYR A 35 -5.33 4.35 6.67
C TYR A 35 -4.36 4.20 5.51
N LEU A 36 -4.32 3.01 4.91
CA LEU A 36 -3.65 2.75 3.66
C LEU A 36 -4.72 2.56 2.58
N ILE A 37 -4.80 3.48 1.64
CA ILE A 37 -5.71 3.39 0.50
C ILE A 37 -4.85 3.11 -0.72
N SER A 38 -5.05 1.95 -1.34
CA SER A 38 -4.18 1.47 -2.41
C SER A 38 -4.93 1.19 -3.70
N PHE A 39 -4.25 1.46 -4.81
CA PHE A 39 -4.71 1.28 -6.18
C PHE A 39 -3.63 0.53 -6.96
N GLY A 40 -4.04 -0.21 -7.97
CA GLY A 40 -3.09 -0.93 -8.80
C GLY A 40 -3.69 -2.16 -9.46
N ASP A 41 -2.81 -3.11 -9.72
CA ASP A 41 -3.13 -4.37 -10.40
C ASP A 41 -2.95 -5.59 -9.48
N SER A 42 -2.69 -6.77 -10.06
CA SER A 42 -2.50 -8.03 -9.35
C SER A 42 -1.31 -8.05 -8.38
N TYR A 43 -0.32 -7.18 -8.58
CA TYR A 43 0.83 -7.08 -7.68
C TYR A 43 0.45 -6.45 -6.33
N THR A 44 -0.66 -5.71 -6.30
CA THR A 44 -1.21 -5.00 -5.14
C THR A 44 -2.48 -5.63 -4.61
N SER A 45 -3.32 -6.21 -5.47
CA SER A 45 -4.65 -6.68 -5.11
C SER A 45 -4.63 -7.72 -3.98
N THR A 46 -5.56 -7.56 -3.04
CA THR A 46 -5.94 -8.53 -2.02
C THR A 46 -7.34 -9.07 -2.25
N SER A 47 -7.94 -8.75 -3.40
CA SER A 47 -9.34 -9.02 -3.75
C SER A 47 -10.35 -8.39 -2.78
N PHE A 48 -9.99 -7.23 -2.22
CA PHE A 48 -10.88 -6.48 -1.33
C PHE A 48 -12.12 -6.00 -2.07
N ASN A 49 -13.28 -6.13 -1.42
CA ASN A 49 -14.55 -5.60 -1.91
C ASN A 49 -15.04 -4.51 -0.97
N ILE A 50 -15.12 -3.28 -1.47
CA ILE A 50 -15.53 -2.12 -0.67
C ILE A 50 -16.96 -2.22 -0.15
N THR A 51 -17.84 -3.03 -0.76
CA THR A 51 -19.21 -3.25 -0.27
C THR A 51 -19.31 -4.34 0.79
N GLY A 52 -18.25 -5.15 0.98
CA GLY A 52 -18.18 -6.22 1.98
C GLY A 52 -17.81 -5.75 3.39
N GLU A 53 -17.27 -6.67 4.19
CA GLU A 53 -16.76 -6.38 5.54
C GLU A 53 -15.63 -5.35 5.45
N LYS A 54 -15.74 -4.30 6.29
CA LYS A 54 -14.75 -3.21 6.32
C LYS A 54 -13.55 -3.57 7.17
N PRO A 55 -12.36 -3.00 6.87
CA PRO A 55 -11.19 -3.10 7.73
C PRO A 55 -11.50 -2.70 9.17
N SER A 56 -10.97 -3.48 10.12
CA SER A 56 -11.15 -3.29 11.55
C SER A 56 -9.88 -3.66 12.33
N ALA A 57 -9.81 -3.36 13.61
CA ALA A 57 -8.64 -3.68 14.44
C ALA A 57 -8.34 -5.19 14.52
N SER A 58 -9.37 -6.05 14.43
CA SER A 58 -9.23 -7.50 14.42
C SER A 58 -9.00 -8.09 13.03
N ASN A 59 -9.30 -7.32 12.00
CA ASN A 59 -9.18 -7.72 10.59
C ASN A 59 -8.80 -6.50 9.73
N PRO A 60 -7.51 -6.08 9.73
CA PRO A 60 -7.09 -4.82 9.11
C PRO A 60 -7.24 -4.75 7.59
N LEU A 61 -7.37 -5.89 6.90
CA LEU A 61 -7.63 -5.95 5.46
C LEU A 61 -9.14 -5.99 5.13
N GLY A 62 -10.02 -6.24 6.12
CA GLY A 62 -11.45 -6.41 5.89
C GLY A 62 -11.77 -7.74 5.24
N ASN A 63 -12.15 -7.73 3.96
CA ASN A 63 -12.54 -8.92 3.22
C ASN A 63 -11.74 -9.04 1.90
N PRO A 64 -11.30 -10.24 1.49
CA PRO A 64 -11.17 -11.43 2.32
C PRO A 64 -10.27 -11.17 3.53
N PRO A 65 -10.39 -11.97 4.62
CA PRO A 65 -9.53 -11.79 5.78
C PRO A 65 -8.06 -12.02 5.41
N PHE A 66 -7.14 -11.50 6.27
CA PHE A 66 -5.70 -11.65 6.07
C PHE A 66 -5.32 -13.11 5.74
N PRO A 67 -4.44 -13.34 4.74
CA PRO A 67 -3.67 -12.37 3.96
C PRO A 67 -4.42 -11.76 2.76
N GLY A 68 -5.68 -12.02 2.57
CA GLY A 68 -6.44 -11.74 1.36
C GLY A 68 -6.28 -12.85 0.30
N TRP A 69 -6.82 -12.62 -0.90
CA TRP A 69 -6.54 -13.43 -2.08
C TRP A 69 -5.57 -12.67 -2.96
N THR A 70 -4.33 -13.09 -2.94
CA THR A 70 -3.22 -12.42 -3.62
C THR A 70 -2.63 -13.30 -4.72
N SER A 71 -1.83 -12.70 -5.57
CA SER A 71 -1.00 -13.39 -6.56
C SER A 71 0.46 -13.51 -6.08
N ALA A 72 0.68 -13.87 -4.79
CA ALA A 72 2.01 -13.93 -4.18
C ALA A 72 2.33 -15.27 -3.47
N GLY A 73 1.31 -16.13 -3.28
CA GLY A 73 1.44 -17.35 -2.47
C GLY A 73 1.19 -17.13 -0.97
N GLY A 74 0.84 -15.90 -0.57
CA GLY A 74 0.56 -15.50 0.80
C GLY A 74 0.27 -14.00 0.88
N ALA A 75 0.75 -13.32 1.91
CA ALA A 75 0.66 -11.87 1.98
C ALA A 75 1.45 -11.22 0.85
N ASN A 76 0.87 -10.20 0.21
CA ASN A 76 1.63 -9.31 -0.66
C ASN A 76 2.13 -8.09 0.14
N TRP A 77 2.81 -7.16 -0.49
CA TRP A 77 3.38 -5.98 0.16
C TRP A 77 2.37 -5.14 0.97
N ILE A 78 1.09 -5.17 0.62
CA ILE A 78 0.02 -4.52 1.42
C ILE A 78 -0.18 -5.26 2.74
N GLY A 79 -0.24 -6.61 2.72
CA GLY A 79 -0.33 -7.43 3.92
C GLY A 79 0.89 -7.25 4.82
N ASP A 80 2.10 -7.17 4.24
CA ASP A 80 3.35 -6.98 4.98
C ASP A 80 3.43 -5.57 5.60
N LEU A 81 3.00 -4.52 4.90
CA LEU A 81 2.88 -3.18 5.49
C LEU A 81 1.93 -3.15 6.68
N VAL A 82 0.82 -3.88 6.60
CA VAL A 82 -0.17 -3.94 7.69
C VAL A 82 0.32 -4.76 8.87
N GLY A 83 0.96 -5.91 8.62
CA GLY A 83 1.32 -6.89 9.63
C GLY A 83 2.74 -6.77 10.15
N THR A 84 3.72 -6.44 9.30
CA THR A 84 5.15 -6.52 9.61
C THR A 84 5.78 -5.14 9.83
N TYR A 85 5.53 -4.19 8.94
CA TYR A 85 6.21 -2.90 8.92
C TYR A 85 5.45 -1.77 9.62
N ASN A 86 4.41 -2.08 10.39
CA ASN A 86 3.58 -1.08 11.04
C ASN A 86 3.54 -1.27 12.57
N ASN A 87 3.79 -0.19 13.31
CA ASN A 87 3.74 -0.15 14.78
C ASN A 87 2.43 0.46 15.34
N SER A 88 1.44 0.71 14.48
CA SER A 88 0.15 1.29 14.83
C SER A 88 -1.00 0.46 14.25
N LEU A 89 -2.23 0.81 14.54
CA LEU A 89 -3.36 0.23 13.82
C LEU A 89 -3.42 0.86 12.42
N LEU A 90 -3.14 0.06 11.39
CA LEU A 90 -3.22 0.42 9.99
C LEU A 90 -4.39 -0.33 9.35
N LEU A 91 -5.39 0.38 8.87
CA LEU A 91 -6.55 -0.17 8.17
C LEU A 91 -6.35 0.01 6.66
N SER A 92 -6.39 -1.09 5.91
CA SER A 92 -6.14 -1.08 4.47
C SER A 92 -7.45 -1.14 3.67
N TYR A 93 -7.65 -0.16 2.82
CA TYR A 93 -8.71 -0.10 1.79
C TYR A 93 -8.03 -0.29 0.43
N ASN A 94 -7.97 -1.54 -0.03
CA ASN A 94 -7.21 -1.92 -1.22
C ASN A 94 -8.13 -2.06 -2.43
N LEU A 95 -8.22 -1.01 -3.25
CA LEU A 95 -9.06 -0.95 -4.44
C LEU A 95 -8.40 -1.56 -5.69
N ALA A 96 -7.15 -2.06 -5.58
CA ALA A 96 -6.43 -2.67 -6.68
C ALA A 96 -7.14 -3.90 -7.25
N TYR A 97 -7.13 -4.06 -8.56
CA TYR A 97 -7.82 -5.13 -9.26
C TYR A 97 -6.88 -5.91 -10.18
N GLY A 98 -6.92 -7.24 -10.09
CA GLY A 98 -6.05 -8.12 -10.90
C GLY A 98 -6.23 -7.88 -12.40
N GLY A 99 -5.12 -7.64 -13.11
CA GLY A 99 -5.15 -7.35 -14.55
C GLY A 99 -5.44 -5.88 -14.92
N ALA A 100 -5.61 -5.00 -13.94
CA ALA A 100 -5.94 -3.59 -14.18
C ALA A 100 -4.90 -2.90 -15.05
N THR A 101 -5.39 -2.15 -16.04
CA THR A 101 -4.66 -1.12 -16.77
C THR A 101 -5.11 0.26 -16.27
N VAL A 102 -4.39 1.32 -16.64
CA VAL A 102 -4.82 2.69 -16.30
C VAL A 102 -6.18 3.01 -16.95
N ASN A 103 -6.29 2.71 -18.24
CA ASN A 103 -7.50 2.92 -19.03
C ASN A 103 -7.70 1.75 -20.01
N ALA A 104 -8.78 0.98 -19.79
CA ALA A 104 -9.15 -0.17 -20.62
C ALA A 104 -9.35 0.18 -22.12
N SER A 105 -9.62 1.45 -22.45
CA SER A 105 -9.77 1.89 -23.84
C SER A 105 -8.43 2.13 -24.55
N LEU A 106 -7.33 2.35 -23.80
CA LEU A 106 -5.98 2.51 -24.35
C LEU A 106 -5.23 1.19 -24.40
N VAL A 107 -5.28 0.44 -23.32
CA VAL A 107 -4.74 -0.92 -23.22
C VAL A 107 -5.83 -1.81 -22.63
N ALA A 108 -6.39 -2.67 -23.47
CA ALA A 108 -7.45 -3.58 -23.04
C ALA A 108 -6.91 -4.59 -22.01
N PRO A 109 -7.59 -4.77 -20.86
CA PRO A 109 -7.27 -5.85 -19.94
C PRO A 109 -7.64 -7.21 -20.55
N TYR A 110 -7.27 -8.31 -19.88
CA TYR A 110 -7.53 -9.66 -20.36
C TYR A 110 -9.03 -10.03 -20.44
N THR A 111 -9.88 -9.35 -19.69
CA THR A 111 -11.35 -9.40 -19.82
C THR A 111 -11.97 -8.02 -19.56
N PRO A 112 -13.16 -7.73 -20.10
CA PRO A 112 -13.81 -6.43 -19.92
C PRO A 112 -14.35 -6.18 -18.50
N GLU A 113 -14.42 -7.18 -17.64
CA GLU A 113 -14.87 -7.07 -16.25
C GLU A 113 -13.77 -6.56 -15.31
N VAL A 114 -12.52 -6.47 -15.78
CA VAL A 114 -11.40 -5.95 -15.00
C VAL A 114 -11.58 -4.45 -14.77
N TYR A 115 -11.59 -4.04 -13.51
CA TYR A 115 -11.61 -2.63 -13.12
C TYR A 115 -10.27 -1.98 -13.42
N SER A 116 -10.28 -0.98 -14.31
CA SER A 116 -9.13 -0.12 -14.58
C SER A 116 -8.83 0.80 -13.40
N LEU A 117 -7.67 1.51 -13.43
CA LEU A 117 -7.40 2.55 -12.42
C LEU A 117 -8.50 3.62 -12.40
N ILE A 118 -9.07 3.97 -13.57
CA ILE A 118 -10.20 4.90 -13.65
C ILE A 118 -11.39 4.38 -12.84
N ASP A 119 -11.74 3.10 -12.97
CA ASP A 119 -12.85 2.49 -12.23
C ASP A 119 -12.56 2.44 -10.72
N GLN A 120 -11.32 2.11 -10.32
CA GLN A 120 -10.89 2.13 -8.93
C GLN A 120 -11.01 3.54 -8.31
N VAL A 121 -10.70 4.59 -9.06
CA VAL A 121 -10.83 5.98 -8.59
C VAL A 121 -12.30 6.41 -8.55
N VAL A 122 -13.16 5.93 -9.44
CA VAL A 122 -14.61 6.09 -9.33
C VAL A 122 -15.11 5.46 -8.03
N GLU A 123 -14.71 4.21 -7.74
CA GLU A 123 -15.05 3.50 -6.50
C GLU A 123 -14.55 4.25 -5.25
N PHE A 124 -13.31 4.76 -5.27
CA PHE A 124 -12.78 5.62 -4.20
C PHE A 124 -13.66 6.84 -3.96
N ASN A 125 -14.03 7.56 -5.00
CA ASN A 125 -14.86 8.75 -4.88
C ASN A 125 -16.29 8.44 -4.39
N GLU A 126 -16.84 7.30 -4.78
CA GLU A 126 -18.18 6.89 -4.37
C GLU A 126 -18.24 6.46 -2.89
N TYR A 127 -17.26 5.71 -2.41
CA TYR A 127 -17.32 5.06 -1.09
C TYR A 127 -16.45 5.72 -0.02
N LEU A 128 -15.40 6.43 -0.41
CA LEU A 128 -14.41 6.98 0.52
C LEU A 128 -14.32 8.51 0.51
N VAL A 129 -15.05 9.20 -0.37
CA VAL A 129 -15.09 10.67 -0.44
C VAL A 129 -16.54 11.18 -0.35
N PRO A 130 -16.87 12.08 0.63
CA PRO A 130 -16.01 12.48 1.75
C PRO A 130 -15.73 11.30 2.69
N PRO A 131 -14.67 11.37 3.53
CA PRO A 131 -14.33 10.28 4.45
C PRO A 131 -15.52 9.79 5.26
N PRO A 132 -15.96 8.52 5.10
CA PRO A 132 -17.14 8.01 5.76
C PRO A 132 -16.84 7.65 7.23
N SER A 133 -17.90 7.45 8.03
CA SER A 133 -17.75 7.11 9.46
C SER A 133 -17.01 5.80 9.71
N PHE A 134 -17.05 4.85 8.79
CA PHE A 134 -16.30 3.59 8.89
C PHE A 134 -14.83 3.71 8.48
N ALA A 135 -14.45 4.79 7.80
CA ALA A 135 -13.09 5.11 7.39
C ALA A 135 -12.84 6.62 7.52
N PRO A 136 -12.74 7.17 8.74
CA PRO A 136 -12.54 8.60 8.97
C PRO A 136 -11.07 9.02 8.69
N TRP A 137 -10.60 8.72 7.47
CA TRP A 137 -9.27 9.10 7.03
C TRP A 137 -9.17 10.62 6.82
N SER A 138 -7.95 11.12 6.79
CA SER A 138 -7.63 12.53 6.57
C SER A 138 -6.22 12.68 5.99
N ALA A 139 -5.86 13.85 5.54
CA ALA A 139 -4.52 14.19 5.11
C ALA A 139 -3.40 13.81 6.11
N ASN A 140 -3.71 13.77 7.41
CA ASN A 140 -2.71 13.53 8.45
C ASN A 140 -2.53 12.06 8.83
N ASN A 141 -3.47 11.17 8.46
CA ASN A 141 -3.47 9.78 8.89
C ASN A 141 -3.69 8.79 7.74
N ALA A 142 -3.70 9.24 6.49
CA ALA A 142 -3.87 8.37 5.32
C ALA A 142 -2.66 8.46 4.39
N LEU A 143 -2.25 7.30 3.88
CA LEU A 143 -1.29 7.13 2.79
C LEU A 143 -2.01 6.53 1.58
N PHE A 144 -1.83 7.14 0.43
CA PHE A 144 -2.36 6.70 -0.84
C PHE A 144 -1.24 6.06 -1.64
N ALA A 145 -1.35 4.77 -1.93
CA ALA A 145 -0.32 4.00 -2.61
C ALA A 145 -0.81 3.58 -3.99
N ILE A 146 -0.07 3.93 -5.02
CA ILE A 146 -0.41 3.64 -6.41
C ILE A 146 0.73 2.85 -7.05
N TRP A 147 0.46 1.59 -7.40
CA TRP A 147 1.37 0.73 -8.16
C TRP A 147 0.65 0.22 -9.40
N GLN A 148 0.82 0.93 -10.49
CA GLN A 148 0.10 0.72 -11.75
C GLN A 148 1.07 0.81 -12.93
N GLY A 149 0.86 0.00 -13.97
CA GLY A 149 1.61 0.07 -15.21
C GLY A 149 2.15 -1.27 -15.72
N VAL A 150 2.19 -2.31 -14.87
CA VAL A 150 2.65 -3.65 -15.27
C VAL A 150 1.86 -4.16 -16.47
N ASN A 151 0.53 -4.06 -16.42
CA ASN A 151 -0.34 -4.50 -17.52
C ASN A 151 -0.33 -3.51 -18.69
N ASP A 152 -0.18 -2.22 -18.42
CA ASP A 152 -0.12 -1.21 -19.47
C ASP A 152 1.13 -1.42 -20.34
N VAL A 153 2.31 -1.51 -19.72
CA VAL A 153 3.57 -1.75 -20.44
C VAL A 153 3.57 -3.14 -21.07
N GLY A 154 3.15 -4.18 -20.32
CA GLY A 154 3.07 -5.56 -20.81
C GLY A 154 2.15 -5.71 -22.03
N GLY A 155 1.06 -4.94 -22.10
CA GLY A 155 0.09 -4.96 -23.20
C GLY A 155 0.40 -3.99 -24.35
N SER A 156 1.46 -3.16 -24.25
CA SER A 156 1.71 -2.09 -25.24
C SER A 156 3.13 -1.98 -25.76
N TRP A 157 4.13 -2.62 -25.17
CA TRP A 157 5.55 -2.52 -25.57
C TRP A 157 5.81 -2.85 -27.04
N TYR A 158 4.99 -3.69 -27.65
CA TYR A 158 5.08 -4.14 -29.04
C TYR A 158 4.33 -3.25 -30.04
N GLN A 159 3.66 -2.19 -29.59
CA GLN A 159 2.93 -1.27 -30.45
C GLN A 159 3.88 -0.42 -31.30
N THR A 160 3.36 0.20 -32.37
CA THR A 160 4.16 0.96 -33.33
C THR A 160 4.92 2.14 -32.69
N ASN A 161 4.36 2.76 -31.65
CA ASN A 161 4.98 3.87 -30.93
C ASN A 161 4.70 3.74 -29.43
N PRO A 162 5.38 2.81 -28.73
CA PRO A 162 5.10 2.52 -27.34
C PRO A 162 5.36 3.70 -26.41
N ASP A 163 6.35 4.54 -26.70
CA ASP A 163 6.67 5.72 -25.88
C ASP A 163 5.58 6.79 -25.94
N ALA A 164 4.99 7.03 -27.10
CA ALA A 164 3.88 7.98 -27.24
C ALA A 164 2.60 7.45 -26.55
N LEU A 165 2.35 6.15 -26.67
CA LEU A 165 1.23 5.52 -25.96
C LEU A 165 1.44 5.55 -24.44
N ALA A 166 2.65 5.27 -23.97
CA ALA A 166 3.01 5.40 -22.55
C ALA A 166 2.77 6.83 -22.04
N ALA A 167 3.15 7.86 -22.83
CA ALA A 167 2.91 9.26 -22.48
C ALA A 167 1.42 9.56 -22.33
N GLU A 168 0.57 9.03 -23.21
CA GLU A 168 -0.88 9.19 -23.15
C GLU A 168 -1.49 8.49 -21.94
N ILE A 169 -1.10 7.25 -21.69
CA ILE A 169 -1.55 6.47 -20.52
C ILE A 169 -1.14 7.16 -19.23
N LEU A 170 0.10 7.61 -19.12
CA LEU A 170 0.61 8.31 -17.95
C LEU A 170 -0.09 9.67 -17.73
N ASN A 171 -0.50 10.38 -18.79
CA ASN A 171 -1.33 11.56 -18.64
C ASN A 171 -2.64 11.23 -17.93
N GLN A 172 -3.28 10.12 -18.31
CA GLN A 172 -4.51 9.68 -17.65
C GLN A 172 -4.28 9.18 -16.23
N LEU A 173 -3.17 8.46 -15.97
CA LEU A 173 -2.80 8.05 -14.63
C LEU A 173 -2.70 9.27 -13.70
N PHE A 174 -1.99 10.29 -14.11
CA PHE A 174 -1.84 11.50 -13.30
C PHE A 174 -3.13 12.32 -13.19
N GLN A 175 -4.04 12.25 -14.16
CA GLN A 175 -5.40 12.77 -13.99
C GLN A 175 -6.16 12.03 -12.87
N GLN A 176 -5.97 10.71 -12.74
CA GLN A 176 -6.57 9.97 -11.62
C GLN A 176 -5.93 10.37 -10.28
N ILE A 177 -4.62 10.59 -10.21
CA ILE A 177 -3.94 11.10 -9.02
C ILE A 177 -4.47 12.49 -8.64
N GLU A 178 -4.74 13.36 -9.62
CA GLU A 178 -5.39 14.66 -9.37
C GLU A 178 -6.79 14.52 -8.76
N LEU A 179 -7.59 13.54 -9.19
CA LEU A 179 -8.91 13.27 -8.61
C LEU A 179 -8.79 12.75 -7.17
N ILE A 180 -7.81 11.90 -6.89
CA ILE A 180 -7.52 11.40 -5.53
C ILE A 180 -7.08 12.58 -4.63
N TYR A 181 -6.22 13.47 -5.13
CA TYR A 181 -5.80 14.70 -4.44
C TYR A 181 -6.99 15.62 -4.16
N ALA A 182 -7.85 15.85 -5.16
CA ALA A 182 -9.06 16.64 -5.01
C ALA A 182 -10.04 16.05 -3.98
N GLY A 183 -10.05 14.72 -3.83
CA GLY A 183 -10.78 14.00 -2.77
C GLY A 183 -10.25 14.23 -1.35
N GLY A 184 -9.07 14.86 -1.20
CA GLY A 184 -8.47 15.20 0.11
C GLY A 184 -7.16 14.47 0.44
N ALA A 185 -6.66 13.60 -0.45
CA ALA A 185 -5.38 12.92 -0.27
C ALA A 185 -4.20 13.90 -0.27
N ARG A 186 -3.19 13.66 0.58
CA ARG A 186 -1.99 14.51 0.68
C ARG A 186 -0.68 13.73 0.77
N ASN A 187 -0.73 12.43 1.02
CA ASN A 187 0.47 11.59 1.11
C ASN A 187 0.39 10.51 0.02
N PHE A 188 1.32 10.52 -0.92
CA PHE A 188 1.33 9.65 -2.09
C PHE A 188 2.60 8.82 -2.18
N ALA A 189 2.48 7.50 -2.11
CA ALA A 189 3.51 6.53 -2.45
C ALA A 189 3.25 6.06 -3.89
N LEU A 190 4.10 6.46 -4.82
CA LEU A 190 4.00 6.14 -6.24
C LEU A 190 5.09 5.13 -6.59
N LEU A 191 4.72 3.92 -7.04
CA LEU A 191 5.68 2.87 -7.32
C LEU A 191 5.93 2.75 -8.82
N THR A 192 7.21 2.60 -9.22
CA THR A 192 7.59 2.39 -10.61
C THR A 192 7.22 0.97 -11.08
N VAL A 193 7.17 0.75 -12.40
CA VAL A 193 7.01 -0.60 -12.98
C VAL A 193 8.29 -1.40 -12.72
N PRO A 194 8.21 -2.60 -12.13
CA PRO A 194 9.35 -3.45 -11.84
C PRO A 194 9.91 -4.13 -13.11
N PRO A 195 11.06 -4.82 -13.03
CA PRO A 195 11.68 -5.47 -14.19
C PRO A 195 10.92 -6.76 -14.59
N THR A 196 9.70 -6.61 -15.09
CA THR A 196 8.89 -7.73 -15.57
C THR A 196 9.47 -8.42 -16.79
N ASP A 197 10.41 -7.78 -17.49
CA ASP A 197 11.25 -8.38 -18.52
C ASP A 197 12.09 -9.57 -18.02
N ARG A 198 12.28 -9.68 -16.69
CA ARG A 198 12.99 -10.77 -16.02
C ARG A 198 12.07 -11.91 -15.55
N SER A 199 10.77 -11.80 -15.72
CA SER A 199 9.84 -12.85 -15.30
C SER A 199 9.97 -14.10 -16.16
N PRO A 200 9.72 -15.32 -15.61
CA PRO A 200 9.76 -16.56 -16.37
C PRO A 200 8.85 -16.53 -17.60
N TYR A 201 7.69 -15.87 -17.52
CA TYR A 201 6.78 -15.68 -18.66
C TYR A 201 7.46 -15.02 -19.86
N ILE A 202 8.36 -14.07 -19.61
CA ILE A 202 9.09 -13.33 -20.65
C ILE A 202 10.37 -14.09 -21.06
N THR A 203 11.18 -14.52 -20.07
CA THR A 203 12.50 -15.10 -20.33
C THR A 203 12.43 -16.53 -20.92
N GLN A 204 11.32 -17.23 -20.70
CA GLN A 204 11.09 -18.59 -21.19
C GLN A 204 10.07 -18.63 -22.35
N GLY A 205 9.57 -17.45 -22.77
CA GLY A 205 8.63 -17.32 -23.88
C GLY A 205 9.26 -17.48 -25.25
N GLU A 206 8.42 -17.59 -26.28
CA GLU A 206 8.88 -17.54 -27.67
C GLU A 206 9.53 -16.16 -27.96
N ASN A 207 10.67 -16.18 -28.66
CA ASN A 207 11.46 -14.97 -28.96
C ASN A 207 11.91 -14.17 -27.70
N ALA A 208 12.27 -14.86 -26.62
CA ALA A 208 12.63 -14.27 -25.33
C ALA A 208 13.64 -13.11 -25.46
N ASP A 209 14.75 -13.31 -26.20
CA ASP A 209 15.78 -12.26 -26.37
C ASP A 209 15.21 -10.95 -26.95
N TYR A 210 14.33 -11.08 -27.95
CA TYR A 210 13.66 -9.92 -28.55
C TYR A 210 12.70 -9.25 -27.55
N THR A 211 11.88 -10.05 -26.89
CA THR A 211 10.86 -9.58 -25.93
C THR A 211 11.54 -8.92 -24.73
N VAL A 212 12.54 -9.56 -24.12
CA VAL A 212 13.33 -9.00 -23.00
C VAL A 212 13.91 -7.64 -23.38
N THR A 213 14.58 -7.54 -24.54
CA THR A 213 15.21 -6.30 -24.97
C THR A 213 14.22 -5.16 -25.12
N HIS A 214 13.08 -5.40 -25.77
CA HIS A 214 12.11 -4.35 -26.07
C HIS A 214 11.23 -4.01 -24.88
N LEU A 215 10.80 -5.00 -24.09
CA LEU A 215 10.04 -4.76 -22.87
C LEU A 215 10.87 -4.00 -21.84
N LYS A 216 12.15 -4.37 -21.66
CA LYS A 216 13.07 -3.63 -20.78
C LYS A 216 13.20 -2.15 -21.19
N ALA A 217 13.31 -1.88 -22.49
CA ALA A 217 13.37 -0.50 -23.01
C ALA A 217 12.05 0.24 -22.74
N ALA A 218 10.90 -0.39 -22.95
CA ALA A 218 9.59 0.19 -22.69
C ALA A 218 9.37 0.49 -21.19
N ILE A 219 9.80 -0.43 -20.30
CA ILE A 219 9.76 -0.20 -18.84
C ILE A 219 10.63 0.99 -18.46
N ALA A 220 11.84 1.09 -18.99
CA ALA A 220 12.75 2.20 -18.70
C ALA A 220 12.16 3.56 -19.16
N SER A 221 11.58 3.60 -20.37
CA SER A 221 10.87 4.78 -20.89
C SER A 221 9.67 5.16 -20.03
N TRP A 222 8.83 4.19 -19.66
CA TRP A 222 7.70 4.39 -18.75
C TRP A 222 8.13 4.99 -17.42
N ASN A 223 9.10 4.36 -16.75
CA ASN A 223 9.55 4.79 -15.44
C ASN A 223 10.18 6.19 -15.45
N THR A 224 10.89 6.55 -16.52
CA THR A 224 11.41 7.90 -16.73
C THR A 224 10.27 8.92 -16.80
N GLN A 225 9.30 8.70 -17.70
CA GLN A 225 8.16 9.59 -17.88
C GLN A 225 7.28 9.66 -16.61
N PHE A 226 7.08 8.53 -15.93
CA PHE A 226 6.33 8.45 -14.68
C PHE A 226 6.98 9.32 -13.59
N THR A 227 8.30 9.21 -13.43
CA THR A 227 9.04 9.98 -12.43
C THR A 227 9.03 11.48 -12.71
N GLU A 228 9.14 11.87 -13.98
CA GLU A 228 9.01 13.28 -14.41
C GLU A 228 7.61 13.84 -14.09
N LYS A 229 6.55 13.08 -14.35
CA LYS A 229 5.18 13.48 -14.02
C LYS A 229 4.93 13.53 -12.52
N ALA A 230 5.49 12.60 -11.74
CA ALA A 230 5.42 12.63 -10.29
C ALA A 230 6.09 13.88 -9.71
N ALA A 231 7.25 14.25 -10.25
CA ALA A 231 7.93 15.49 -9.86
C ALA A 231 7.11 16.75 -10.23
N ALA A 232 6.49 16.75 -11.41
CA ALA A 232 5.62 17.86 -11.84
C ALA A 232 4.37 17.99 -10.94
N PHE A 233 3.74 16.86 -10.60
CA PHE A 233 2.61 16.83 -9.67
C PHE A 233 3.01 17.35 -8.28
N ALA A 234 4.14 16.89 -7.74
CA ALA A 234 4.66 17.37 -6.45
C ALA A 234 4.95 18.89 -6.47
N ALA A 235 5.48 19.40 -7.58
CA ALA A 235 5.75 20.84 -7.73
C ALA A 235 4.46 21.68 -7.82
N ALA A 236 3.39 21.13 -8.39
CA ALA A 236 2.10 21.79 -8.48
C ALA A 236 1.32 21.80 -7.14
N HIS A 237 1.58 20.83 -6.25
CA HIS A 237 0.84 20.62 -5.01
C HIS A 237 1.76 20.67 -3.78
N SER A 238 2.17 21.86 -3.37
CA SER A 238 3.13 22.06 -2.27
C SER A 238 2.62 21.61 -0.87
N ASP A 239 1.32 21.34 -0.74
CA ASP A 239 0.68 20.79 0.45
C ASP A 239 0.56 19.27 0.42
N ALA A 240 1.03 18.61 -0.65
CA ALA A 240 1.13 17.17 -0.75
C ALA A 240 2.56 16.68 -0.57
N VAL A 241 2.70 15.51 0.06
CA VAL A 241 3.96 14.76 0.12
C VAL A 241 3.89 13.64 -0.90
N VAL A 242 4.78 13.69 -1.88
CA VAL A 242 4.86 12.69 -2.95
C VAL A 242 6.21 12.00 -2.89
N LYS A 243 6.21 10.69 -2.84
CA LYS A 243 7.44 9.89 -2.87
C LYS A 243 7.33 8.82 -3.93
N VAL A 244 8.29 8.79 -4.83
CA VAL A 244 8.45 7.71 -5.80
C VAL A 244 9.29 6.63 -5.15
N VAL A 245 8.78 5.40 -5.15
CA VAL A 245 9.49 4.20 -4.73
C VAL A 245 9.93 3.46 -5.99
N ASP A 246 11.22 3.44 -6.24
CA ASP A 246 11.80 2.74 -7.39
C ASP A 246 11.87 1.24 -7.09
N THR A 247 11.05 0.46 -7.78
CA THR A 247 10.99 -0.99 -7.61
C THR A 247 12.06 -1.74 -8.42
N GLN A 248 12.73 -1.08 -9.37
CA GLN A 248 13.76 -1.69 -10.20
C GLN A 248 14.94 -2.25 -9.37
N PRO A 249 15.61 -1.45 -8.50
CA PRO A 249 16.69 -1.98 -7.67
C PRO A 249 16.20 -3.05 -6.70
N VAL A 250 14.99 -2.90 -6.13
CA VAL A 250 14.41 -3.87 -5.18
C VAL A 250 14.32 -5.27 -5.79
N PHE A 251 13.76 -5.38 -6.99
CA PHE A 251 13.65 -6.65 -7.70
C PHE A 251 15.02 -7.15 -8.18
N ASN A 252 15.81 -6.27 -8.80
CA ASN A 252 17.07 -6.66 -9.42
C ASN A 252 18.06 -7.23 -8.40
N GLU A 253 18.17 -6.64 -7.21
CA GLU A 253 19.06 -7.14 -6.15
C GLU A 253 18.69 -8.57 -5.74
N ILE A 254 17.41 -8.87 -5.57
CA ILE A 254 16.92 -10.19 -5.19
C ILE A 254 17.09 -11.19 -6.35
N LEU A 255 16.71 -10.81 -7.57
CA LEU A 255 16.81 -11.67 -8.73
C LEU A 255 18.27 -11.98 -9.09
N ASP A 256 19.19 -11.02 -8.93
CA ASP A 256 20.63 -11.22 -9.18
C ASP A 256 21.26 -12.17 -8.16
N ALA A 257 20.76 -12.17 -6.93
CA ALA A 257 21.22 -13.07 -5.87
C ALA A 257 20.51 -14.44 -5.88
N GLY A 258 19.41 -14.57 -6.62
CA GLY A 258 18.48 -15.69 -6.52
C GLY A 258 18.95 -17.00 -7.18
N GLY A 259 19.93 -16.94 -8.10
CA GLY A 259 20.36 -18.13 -8.85
C GLY A 259 19.16 -18.82 -9.53
N ASP A 260 19.10 -20.17 -9.44
CA ASP A 260 18.01 -20.96 -10.06
C ASP A 260 16.61 -20.56 -9.59
N ALA A 261 16.48 -19.98 -8.39
CA ALA A 261 15.20 -19.52 -7.86
C ALA A 261 14.66 -18.28 -8.60
N ALA A 262 15.51 -17.52 -9.27
CA ALA A 262 15.10 -16.36 -10.08
C ALA A 262 14.47 -16.78 -11.42
N ASP A 263 14.78 -17.98 -11.91
CA ASP A 263 14.37 -18.47 -13.22
C ASP A 263 13.20 -19.47 -13.15
N CYS A 264 12.65 -19.70 -11.96
CA CYS A 264 11.53 -20.61 -11.75
C CYS A 264 10.34 -19.93 -11.06
N TRP A 265 9.21 -20.63 -11.05
CA TRP A 265 8.02 -20.21 -10.31
C TRP A 265 7.40 -21.37 -9.53
N ASN A 266 6.79 -21.05 -8.39
CA ASN A 266 6.07 -21.99 -7.55
C ASN A 266 4.93 -21.30 -6.81
N ALA A 267 3.75 -21.93 -6.80
CA ALA A 267 2.54 -21.37 -6.15
C ALA A 267 2.63 -21.23 -4.61
N ASP A 268 3.69 -21.73 -3.98
CA ASP A 268 3.98 -21.47 -2.57
C ASP A 268 4.56 -20.06 -2.33
N GLY A 269 5.04 -19.39 -3.39
CA GLY A 269 5.67 -18.08 -3.33
C GLY A 269 7.00 -18.01 -2.58
N VAL A 270 7.60 -19.17 -2.23
CA VAL A 270 8.80 -19.30 -1.39
C VAL A 270 9.91 -20.09 -2.09
N THR A 271 9.57 -21.23 -2.70
CA THR A 271 10.56 -22.10 -3.35
C THR A 271 11.26 -21.44 -4.52
N CYS A 272 10.52 -20.60 -5.25
CA CYS A 272 11.01 -19.75 -6.33
C CYS A 272 10.75 -18.29 -5.98
N LEU A 273 11.45 -17.35 -6.62
CA LEU A 273 11.21 -15.93 -6.44
C LEU A 273 9.91 -15.44 -7.10
N TRP A 274 9.32 -16.27 -7.95
CA TRP A 274 8.03 -16.01 -8.61
C TRP A 274 6.95 -16.97 -8.10
N PHE A 275 5.77 -16.43 -7.82
CA PHE A 275 4.57 -17.20 -7.44
C PHE A 275 4.01 -18.00 -8.62
N ASN A 276 3.96 -17.38 -9.77
CA ASN A 276 3.71 -17.99 -11.06
C ASN A 276 4.70 -17.42 -12.07
N ASP A 277 4.54 -17.68 -13.34
CA ASP A 277 5.45 -17.24 -14.38
C ASP A 277 5.58 -15.71 -14.54
N TYR A 278 4.70 -14.91 -13.90
CA TYR A 278 4.66 -13.45 -14.04
C TYR A 278 4.61 -12.68 -12.72
N HIS A 279 4.08 -13.26 -11.64
CA HIS A 279 3.86 -12.56 -10.37
C HIS A 279 4.97 -12.87 -9.36
N PRO A 280 5.49 -11.84 -8.67
CA PRO A 280 6.54 -12.03 -7.66
C PRO A 280 6.03 -12.80 -6.44
N GLY A 281 6.88 -13.67 -5.90
CA GLY A 281 6.67 -14.41 -4.66
C GLY A 281 6.90 -13.57 -3.41
N LEU A 282 6.79 -14.21 -2.25
CA LEU A 282 6.77 -13.55 -0.93
C LEU A 282 8.04 -12.74 -0.65
N VAL A 283 9.21 -13.23 -1.03
CA VAL A 283 10.50 -12.54 -0.78
C VAL A 283 10.55 -11.18 -1.45
N ILE A 284 10.09 -11.09 -2.70
CA ILE A 284 10.07 -9.84 -3.45
C ILE A 284 8.95 -8.92 -2.91
N GLN A 285 7.80 -9.48 -2.57
CA GLN A 285 6.68 -8.71 -2.00
C GLN A 285 7.07 -8.05 -0.66
N ASP A 286 7.74 -8.79 0.23
CA ASP A 286 8.26 -8.27 1.49
C ASP A 286 9.28 -7.14 1.28
N ALA A 287 10.20 -7.31 0.33
CA ALA A 287 11.18 -6.27 0.01
C ALA A 287 10.54 -4.98 -0.55
N VAL A 288 9.47 -5.10 -1.34
CA VAL A 288 8.68 -3.94 -1.80
C VAL A 288 8.01 -3.25 -0.61
N ALA A 289 7.42 -4.03 0.32
CA ALA A 289 6.84 -3.48 1.54
C ALA A 289 7.88 -2.73 2.38
N GLN A 290 9.07 -3.31 2.55
CA GLN A 290 10.16 -2.65 3.24
C GLN A 290 10.57 -1.35 2.57
N ALA A 291 10.74 -1.33 1.24
CA ALA A 291 11.10 -0.12 0.50
C ALA A 291 10.06 1.00 0.66
N VAL A 292 8.78 0.66 0.67
CA VAL A 292 7.69 1.63 0.96
C VAL A 292 7.76 2.09 2.41
N ALA A 293 7.97 1.19 3.37
CA ALA A 293 8.08 1.54 4.78
C ALA A 293 9.29 2.44 5.06
N ASP A 294 10.44 2.17 4.44
CA ASP A 294 11.64 3.01 4.55
C ASP A 294 11.40 4.40 3.95
N ALA A 295 10.78 4.46 2.79
CA ALA A 295 10.40 5.74 2.20
C ALA A 295 9.44 6.53 3.10
N TRP A 296 8.52 5.87 3.80
CA TRP A 296 7.47 6.46 4.62
C TRP A 296 7.64 6.18 6.12
N GLY A 297 8.88 6.07 6.62
CA GLY A 297 9.19 5.67 7.99
C GLY A 297 8.41 6.43 9.07
N ASN A 298 8.19 7.74 8.91
CA ASN A 298 7.38 8.52 9.86
C ASN A 298 5.87 8.15 9.82
N PHE A 299 5.41 7.49 8.77
CA PHE A 299 4.03 7.02 8.68
C PHE A 299 3.86 5.64 9.32
N PHE A 300 4.76 4.71 9.07
CA PHE A 300 4.67 3.32 9.54
C PHE A 300 5.32 3.13 10.91
N VAL A 301 6.42 3.79 11.19
CA VAL A 301 7.15 3.68 12.46
C VAL A 301 6.71 4.80 13.40
N VAL A 302 6.23 4.43 14.58
CA VAL A 302 6.01 5.38 15.68
C VAL A 302 7.38 5.70 16.27
N ALA A 303 7.81 6.95 16.17
CA ALA A 303 9.05 7.45 16.77
C ALA A 303 8.99 7.38 18.30
#